data_76d2fba23a7438efd8881b991498a360
#
_entry.id   76d2fba23a7438efd8881b991498a360
#
_cell.length_a   1.000
_cell.length_b   1.000
_cell.length_c   1.000
_cell.angle_alpha   90.00
_cell.angle_beta   90.00
_cell.angle_gamma   90.00
#
_symmetry.space_group_name_H-M   'P 1'
#
loop_
_entity.id
_entity.type
_entity.pdbx_description
1 polymer ?
#
loop_
_entity_poly.entity_id
_entity_poly.type
_entity_poly.pdbx_seq_one_letter_code
_entity_poly.pdbx_strand_id
1 'polypeptide(L)'
;VVVLSLFVLLVVFRSVLVPLAATFGFLLTMAAVAGLVVTAFGNPDWTWLVGVDRPGPILPFLPIMATGILYGLANDYQLFLGTSIREEYARGSDARTAVRGGFVHAGRVVVAAAIISVSVSGASVLSGAPTIRQFGVALSVGTLIDAFLIRMTLIPALLHIAGERAWWLPRWLDAILPAVDIEGARLRPGGTTSSEPTEPSPAEPSGDSPAEPVVVVGRP
;
A
#
# COMPACT_ATOMS: atom_id res chain seq x y z
N VAL A 1 -5.84 -7.23 18.36
CA VAL A 1 -5.27 -6.34 17.33
C VAL A 1 -5.28 -7.04 15.97
N VAL A 2 -4.61 -8.23 15.81
CA VAL A 2 -4.50 -8.94 14.51
C VAL A 2 -5.85 -9.23 13.86
N VAL A 3 -6.81 -9.77 14.63
CA VAL A 3 -8.16 -10.07 14.12
C VAL A 3 -8.90 -8.82 13.65
N LEU A 4 -8.81 -7.73 14.42
CA LEU A 4 -9.45 -6.47 14.05
C LEU A 4 -8.84 -5.89 12.77
N SER A 5 -7.53 -5.88 12.67
CA SER A 5 -6.82 -5.38 11.49
C SER A 5 -7.09 -6.25 10.27
N LEU A 6 -7.11 -7.57 10.42
CA LEU A 6 -7.49 -8.49 9.34
C LEU A 6 -8.91 -8.18 8.85
N PHE A 7 -9.84 -7.89 9.76
CA PHE A 7 -11.19 -7.49 9.40
C PHE A 7 -11.21 -6.15 8.65
N VAL A 8 -10.50 -5.14 9.15
CA VAL A 8 -10.40 -3.83 8.50
C VAL A 8 -9.79 -3.96 7.10
N LEU A 9 -8.68 -4.70 6.96
CA LEU A 9 -8.06 -4.94 5.66
C LEU A 9 -9.00 -5.69 4.70
N LEU A 10 -9.78 -6.63 5.20
CA LEU A 10 -10.75 -7.38 4.41
C LEU A 10 -11.88 -6.47 3.89
N VAL A 11 -12.37 -5.55 4.74
CA VAL A 11 -13.38 -4.55 4.34
C VAL A 11 -12.80 -3.59 3.29
N VAL A 12 -11.59 -3.07 3.52
CA VAL A 12 -10.95 -2.09 2.64
C VAL A 12 -10.61 -2.69 1.28
N PHE A 13 -10.00 -3.86 1.25
CA PHE A 13 -9.53 -4.46 -0.01
C PHE A 13 -10.56 -5.34 -0.71
N ARG A 14 -11.64 -5.70 -0.04
CA ARG A 14 -12.63 -6.65 -0.56
C ARG A 14 -11.97 -7.90 -1.19
N SER A 15 -10.96 -8.40 -0.51
CA SER A 15 -10.15 -9.55 -0.91
C SER A 15 -9.77 -10.34 0.34
N VAL A 16 -9.76 -11.65 0.25
CA VAL A 16 -9.31 -12.52 1.33
C VAL A 16 -7.80 -12.74 1.26
N LEU A 17 -7.25 -12.78 0.04
CA LEU A 17 -5.84 -13.09 -0.18
C LEU A 17 -4.91 -12.00 0.37
N VAL A 18 -5.24 -10.73 0.19
CA VAL A 18 -4.41 -9.59 0.61
C VAL A 18 -4.21 -9.57 2.13
N PRO A 19 -5.28 -9.64 2.98
CA PRO A 19 -5.11 -9.70 4.43
C PRO A 19 -4.38 -10.95 4.92
N LEU A 20 -4.62 -12.10 4.29
CA LEU A 20 -3.90 -13.33 4.65
C LEU A 20 -2.42 -13.23 4.32
N ALA A 21 -2.06 -12.74 3.15
CA ALA A 21 -0.66 -12.53 2.76
C ALA A 21 0.04 -11.54 3.70
N ALA A 22 -0.65 -10.45 4.10
CA ALA A 22 -0.12 -9.48 5.06
C ALA A 22 0.11 -10.09 6.45
N THR A 23 -0.85 -10.87 6.95
CA THR A 23 -0.73 -11.55 8.24
C THR A 23 0.39 -12.58 8.23
N PHE A 24 0.48 -13.39 7.18
CA PHE A 24 1.57 -14.36 7.03
C PHE A 24 2.94 -13.67 6.94
N GLY A 25 3.05 -12.59 6.17
CA GLY A 25 4.26 -11.79 6.06
C GLY A 25 4.69 -11.23 7.43
N PHE A 26 3.74 -10.71 8.20
CA PHE A 26 4.01 -10.22 9.55
C PHE A 26 4.51 -11.33 10.49
N LEU A 27 3.88 -12.50 10.48
CA LEU A 27 4.33 -13.63 11.29
C LEU A 27 5.75 -14.06 10.90
N LEU A 28 6.08 -14.04 9.62
CA LEU A 28 7.42 -14.34 9.14
C LEU A 28 8.43 -13.30 9.62
N THR A 29 8.08 -12.00 9.57
CA THR A 29 8.90 -10.93 10.12
C THR A 29 9.16 -11.13 11.61
N MET A 30 8.12 -11.44 12.39
CA MET A 30 8.26 -11.66 13.84
C MET A 30 9.12 -12.88 14.15
N ALA A 31 8.98 -13.97 13.42
CA ALA A 31 9.84 -15.15 13.58
C ALA A 31 11.31 -14.82 13.27
N ALA A 32 11.56 -14.07 12.21
CA ALA A 32 12.92 -13.65 11.84
C ALA A 32 13.54 -12.70 12.89
N VAL A 33 12.77 -11.73 13.39
CA VAL A 33 13.22 -10.81 14.44
C VAL A 33 13.50 -11.55 15.73
N ALA A 34 12.61 -12.44 16.17
CA ALA A 34 12.81 -13.24 17.37
C ALA A 34 14.06 -14.12 17.25
N GLY A 35 14.20 -14.81 16.11
CA GLY A 35 15.40 -15.61 15.84
C GLY A 35 16.68 -14.80 15.87
N LEU A 36 16.70 -13.62 15.24
CA LEU A 36 17.85 -12.74 15.24
C LEU A 36 18.20 -12.23 16.66
N VAL A 37 17.21 -11.74 17.41
CA VAL A 37 17.43 -11.21 18.75
C VAL A 37 17.97 -12.31 19.68
N VAL A 38 17.38 -13.51 19.65
CA VAL A 38 17.85 -14.65 20.43
C VAL A 38 19.30 -15.01 20.07
N THR A 39 19.61 -15.05 18.79
CA THR A 39 20.97 -15.40 18.32
C THR A 39 21.96 -14.29 18.68
N ALA A 40 21.64 -13.03 18.40
CA ALA A 40 22.57 -11.91 18.56
C ALA A 40 22.87 -11.57 20.03
N PHE A 41 21.91 -11.74 20.95
CA PHE A 41 22.08 -11.41 22.37
C PHE A 41 22.28 -12.64 23.26
N GLY A 42 21.85 -13.82 22.83
CA GLY A 42 21.94 -15.05 23.63
C GLY A 42 23.14 -15.92 23.32
N ASN A 43 23.83 -15.73 22.18
CA ASN A 43 24.93 -16.58 21.76
C ASN A 43 26.26 -15.81 21.78
N PRO A 44 27.29 -16.29 22.51
CA PRO A 44 28.60 -15.62 22.61
C PRO A 44 29.26 -15.31 21.27
N ASP A 45 29.08 -16.20 20.28
CA ASP A 45 29.72 -16.07 18.97
C ASP A 45 29.16 -14.92 18.12
N TRP A 46 27.98 -14.39 18.47
CA TRP A 46 27.26 -13.38 17.69
C TRP A 46 27.13 -12.03 18.39
N THR A 47 27.51 -11.92 19.66
CA THR A 47 27.37 -10.67 20.43
C THR A 47 28.18 -9.51 19.85
N TRP A 48 29.29 -9.80 19.14
CA TRP A 48 30.09 -8.78 18.46
C TRP A 48 29.30 -8.02 17.38
N LEU A 49 28.31 -8.69 16.75
CA LEU A 49 27.48 -8.07 15.70
C LEU A 49 26.64 -6.90 16.24
N VAL A 50 26.22 -6.99 17.47
CA VAL A 50 25.41 -5.97 18.15
C VAL A 50 26.23 -5.14 19.14
N GLY A 51 27.57 -5.31 19.17
CA GLY A 51 28.47 -4.56 20.03
C GLY A 51 28.28 -4.83 21.54
N VAL A 52 27.94 -6.05 21.92
CA VAL A 52 27.75 -6.48 23.31
C VAL A 52 28.89 -7.40 23.68
N ASP A 53 29.61 -7.11 24.79
CA ASP A 53 30.79 -7.88 25.22
C ASP A 53 30.44 -9.27 25.75
N ARG A 54 29.23 -9.45 26.27
CA ARG A 54 28.77 -10.71 26.88
C ARG A 54 27.32 -10.97 26.57
N PRO A 55 26.93 -12.25 26.37
CA PRO A 55 25.54 -12.65 26.27
C PRO A 55 24.78 -12.18 27.53
N GLY A 56 23.58 -11.70 27.31
CA GLY A 56 22.71 -11.21 28.38
C GLY A 56 21.27 -11.69 28.23
N PRO A 57 20.47 -11.57 29.28
CA PRO A 57 19.07 -11.95 29.23
C PRO A 57 18.32 -11.05 28.24
N ILE A 58 17.44 -11.69 27.44
CA ILE A 58 16.51 -10.96 26.60
C ILE A 58 15.40 -10.42 27.50
N LEU A 59 15.03 -9.18 27.29
CA LEU A 59 13.94 -8.54 28.03
C LEU A 59 12.61 -9.26 27.80
N PRO A 60 11.92 -9.72 28.84
CA PRO A 60 10.68 -10.51 28.69
C PRO A 60 9.56 -9.77 27.97
N PHE A 61 9.50 -8.44 28.06
CA PHE A 61 8.47 -7.63 27.41
C PHE A 61 8.85 -7.16 26.00
N LEU A 62 10.11 -7.35 25.57
CA LEU A 62 10.57 -6.96 24.23
C LEU A 62 9.73 -7.57 23.10
N PRO A 63 9.40 -8.88 23.11
CA PRO A 63 8.58 -9.45 22.06
C PRO A 63 7.18 -8.82 21.97
N ILE A 64 6.58 -8.49 23.13
CA ILE A 64 5.23 -7.89 23.18
C ILE A 64 5.27 -6.48 22.59
N MET A 65 6.22 -5.66 23.01
CA MET A 65 6.36 -4.29 22.55
C MET A 65 6.76 -4.25 21.06
N ALA A 66 7.74 -5.07 20.67
CA ALA A 66 8.18 -5.16 19.27
C ALA A 66 7.03 -5.61 18.36
N THR A 67 6.23 -6.59 18.79
CA THR A 67 5.03 -7.03 18.07
C THR A 67 4.05 -5.87 17.87
N GLY A 68 3.73 -5.12 18.93
CA GLY A 68 2.80 -4.00 18.84
C GLY A 68 3.27 -2.91 17.89
N ILE A 69 4.53 -2.50 18.00
CA ILE A 69 5.11 -1.43 17.19
C ILE A 69 5.25 -1.87 15.72
N LEU A 70 5.86 -3.02 15.48
CA LEU A 70 6.07 -3.53 14.12
C LEU A 70 4.75 -3.85 13.43
N TYR A 71 3.75 -4.35 14.18
CA TYR A 71 2.43 -4.63 13.63
C TYR A 71 1.69 -3.35 13.21
N GLY A 72 1.73 -2.31 14.05
CA GLY A 72 1.15 -1.00 13.70
C GLY A 72 1.78 -0.44 12.43
N LEU A 73 3.12 -0.37 12.39
CA LEU A 73 3.87 0.10 11.24
C LEU A 73 3.60 -0.74 9.99
N ALA A 74 3.56 -2.06 10.17
CA ALA A 74 3.22 -3.01 9.12
C ALA A 74 1.84 -2.74 8.54
N ASN A 75 0.84 -2.49 9.35
CA ASN A 75 -0.52 -2.23 8.91
C ASN A 75 -0.65 -0.92 8.12
N ASP A 76 0.02 0.14 8.57
CA ASP A 76 0.01 1.44 7.89
C ASP A 76 0.60 1.33 6.47
N TYR A 77 1.72 0.66 6.32
CA TYR A 77 2.32 0.42 5.00
C TYR A 77 1.43 -0.44 4.10
N GLN A 78 0.73 -1.43 4.68
CA GLN A 78 -0.18 -2.28 3.92
C GLN A 78 -1.38 -1.50 3.38
N LEU A 79 -1.93 -0.60 4.16
CA LEU A 79 -3.01 0.29 3.72
C LEU A 79 -2.54 1.16 2.56
N PHE A 80 -1.39 1.81 2.67
CA PHE A 80 -0.83 2.66 1.62
C PHE A 80 -0.61 1.92 0.31
N LEU A 81 0.06 0.78 0.37
CA LEU A 81 0.36 0.00 -0.83
C LEU A 81 -0.90 -0.57 -1.45
N GLY A 82 -1.76 -1.13 -0.64
CA GLY A 82 -2.96 -1.80 -1.11
C GLY A 82 -4.01 -0.84 -1.67
N THR A 83 -4.19 0.34 -1.06
CA THR A 83 -5.10 1.37 -1.61
C THR A 83 -4.63 1.85 -2.97
N SER A 84 -3.33 2.11 -3.15
CA SER A 84 -2.77 2.50 -4.44
C SER A 84 -2.94 1.44 -5.52
N ILE A 85 -2.75 0.16 -5.19
CA ILE A 85 -2.97 -0.94 -6.14
C ILE A 85 -4.45 -1.06 -6.49
N ARG A 86 -5.34 -0.95 -5.49
CA ARG A 86 -6.78 -1.05 -5.70
C ARG A 86 -7.31 0.10 -6.56
N GLU A 87 -6.83 1.31 -6.34
CA GLU A 87 -7.20 2.48 -7.13
C GLU A 87 -6.84 2.28 -8.61
N GLU A 88 -5.66 1.75 -8.89
CA GLU A 88 -5.23 1.45 -10.25
C GLU A 88 -6.07 0.35 -10.90
N TYR A 89 -6.44 -0.67 -10.13
CA TYR A 89 -7.36 -1.71 -10.59
C TYR A 89 -8.77 -1.18 -10.87
N ALA A 90 -9.28 -0.29 -10.00
CA ALA A 90 -10.60 0.33 -10.17
C ALA A 90 -10.67 1.27 -11.39
N ARG A 91 -9.54 1.82 -11.83
CA ARG A 91 -9.43 2.61 -13.08
C ARG A 91 -9.50 1.76 -14.36
N GLY A 92 -9.64 0.44 -14.25
CA GLY A 92 -9.81 -0.47 -15.38
C GLY A 92 -8.51 -1.12 -15.87
N SER A 93 -7.41 -0.96 -15.13
CA SER A 93 -6.18 -1.70 -15.41
C SER A 93 -6.36 -3.18 -15.10
N ASP A 94 -5.73 -4.07 -15.87
CA ASP A 94 -5.67 -5.48 -15.52
C ASP A 94 -4.92 -5.70 -14.20
N ALA A 95 -5.20 -6.80 -13.49
CA ALA A 95 -4.67 -7.04 -12.13
C ALA A 95 -3.15 -6.92 -12.04
N ARG A 96 -2.41 -7.37 -13.04
CA ARG A 96 -0.94 -7.31 -13.06
C ARG A 96 -0.42 -5.90 -13.26
N THR A 97 -1.05 -5.14 -14.13
CA THR A 97 -0.70 -3.73 -14.39
C THR A 97 -1.05 -2.88 -13.18
N ALA A 98 -2.19 -3.12 -12.53
CA ALA A 98 -2.59 -2.45 -11.30
C ALA A 98 -1.58 -2.67 -10.16
N VAL A 99 -1.11 -3.91 -9.95
CA VAL A 99 -0.06 -4.20 -8.98
C VAL A 99 1.21 -3.41 -9.28
N ARG A 100 1.64 -3.39 -10.54
CA ARG A 100 2.86 -2.68 -10.94
C ARG A 100 2.73 -1.16 -10.79
N GLY A 101 1.61 -0.59 -11.25
CA GLY A 101 1.34 0.85 -11.18
C GLY A 101 1.22 1.36 -9.75
N GLY A 102 0.40 0.69 -8.93
CA GLY A 102 0.21 1.02 -7.52
C GLY A 102 1.50 0.89 -6.72
N PHE A 103 2.32 -0.13 -7.02
CA PHE A 103 3.62 -0.32 -6.40
C PHE A 103 4.60 0.81 -6.71
N VAL A 104 4.67 1.29 -7.94
CA VAL A 104 5.56 2.41 -8.32
C VAL A 104 5.18 3.69 -7.58
N HIS A 105 3.89 3.94 -7.40
CA HIS A 105 3.39 5.14 -6.72
C HIS A 105 3.62 5.09 -5.21
N ALA A 106 3.13 4.03 -4.55
CA ALA A 106 3.21 3.89 -3.10
C ALA A 106 4.60 3.46 -2.61
N GLY A 107 5.36 2.72 -3.40
CA GLY A 107 6.64 2.16 -3.01
C GLY A 107 7.66 3.21 -2.55
N ARG A 108 7.69 4.37 -3.18
CA ARG A 108 8.58 5.48 -2.78
C ARG A 108 8.29 5.98 -1.37
N VAL A 109 7.00 6.09 -1.02
CA VAL A 109 6.56 6.53 0.32
C VAL A 109 6.93 5.48 1.37
N VAL A 110 6.68 4.20 1.07
CA VAL A 110 7.03 3.08 1.95
C VAL A 110 8.54 3.02 2.19
N VAL A 111 9.36 3.17 1.14
CA VAL A 111 10.84 3.19 1.27
C VAL A 111 11.30 4.37 2.13
N ALA A 112 10.78 5.58 1.87
CA ALA A 112 11.16 6.76 2.64
C ALA A 112 10.81 6.61 4.13
N ALA A 113 9.59 6.13 4.43
CA ALA A 113 9.15 5.89 5.80
C ALA A 113 9.96 4.77 6.47
N ALA A 114 10.29 3.70 5.75
CA ALA A 114 11.15 2.63 6.27
C ALA A 114 12.57 3.13 6.59
N ILE A 115 13.16 3.94 5.73
CA ILE A 115 14.50 4.53 5.98
C ILE A 115 14.46 5.40 7.24
N ILE A 116 13.44 6.24 7.42
CA ILE A 116 13.28 7.07 8.62
C ILE A 116 13.16 6.18 9.86
N SER A 117 12.27 5.19 9.83
CA SER A 117 12.04 4.28 10.96
C SER A 117 13.28 3.49 11.33
N VAL A 118 14.01 2.98 10.33
CA VAL A 118 15.28 2.26 10.54
C VAL A 118 16.36 3.19 11.07
N SER A 119 16.44 4.43 10.60
CA SER A 119 17.42 5.40 11.10
C SER A 119 17.18 5.75 12.56
N VAL A 120 15.93 6.00 12.95
CA VAL A 120 15.55 6.30 14.33
C VAL A 120 15.80 5.11 15.25
N SER A 121 15.32 3.91 14.85
CA SER A 121 15.52 2.70 15.64
C SER A 121 17.00 2.28 15.68
N GLY A 122 17.71 2.44 14.56
CA GLY A 122 19.12 2.14 14.42
C GLY A 122 20.02 3.02 15.31
N ALA A 123 19.65 4.28 15.49
CA ALA A 123 20.34 5.15 16.44
C ALA A 123 20.32 4.57 17.87
N SER A 124 19.26 3.86 18.25
CA SER A 124 19.15 3.19 19.55
C SER A 124 20.13 2.01 19.73
N VAL A 125 20.62 1.44 18.62
CA VAL A 125 21.65 0.37 18.66
C VAL A 125 22.96 0.90 19.21
N LEU A 126 23.25 2.19 19.01
CA LEU A 126 24.45 2.84 19.53
C LEU A 126 24.36 3.19 21.02
N SER A 127 23.22 2.95 21.67
CA SER A 127 23.02 3.21 23.10
C SER A 127 23.93 2.34 23.94
N GLY A 128 24.49 2.91 25.02
CA GLY A 128 25.21 2.18 26.05
C GLY A 128 24.34 1.25 26.91
N ALA A 129 23.00 1.43 26.88
CA ALA A 129 22.07 0.62 27.65
C ALA A 129 21.66 -0.65 26.86
N PRO A 130 21.94 -1.86 27.36
CA PRO A 130 21.63 -3.11 26.65
C PRO A 130 20.14 -3.25 26.30
N THR A 131 19.26 -2.78 27.16
CA THR A 131 17.81 -2.75 26.96
C THR A 131 17.41 -1.96 25.71
N ILE A 132 17.90 -0.73 25.59
CA ILE A 132 17.59 0.16 24.46
C ILE A 132 18.18 -0.41 23.18
N ARG A 133 19.35 -1.01 23.25
CA ARG A 133 20.02 -1.66 22.13
C ARG A 133 19.20 -2.85 21.60
N GLN A 134 18.65 -3.68 22.49
CA GLN A 134 17.78 -4.79 22.07
C GLN A 134 16.56 -4.30 21.29
N PHE A 135 15.90 -3.23 21.75
CA PHE A 135 14.80 -2.60 20.99
C PHE A 135 15.28 -2.03 19.66
N GLY A 136 16.41 -1.33 19.66
CA GLY A 136 17.00 -0.78 18.44
C GLY A 136 17.23 -1.83 17.37
N VAL A 137 17.84 -2.95 17.74
CA VAL A 137 18.09 -4.08 16.82
C VAL A 137 16.77 -4.70 16.36
N ALA A 138 15.86 -5.03 17.27
CA ALA A 138 14.60 -5.67 16.95
C ALA A 138 13.75 -4.82 15.98
N LEU A 139 13.61 -3.52 16.26
CA LEU A 139 12.80 -2.62 15.45
C LEU A 139 13.47 -2.28 14.10
N SER A 140 14.78 -2.03 14.08
CA SER A 140 15.48 -1.73 12.83
C SER A 140 15.44 -2.90 11.87
N VAL A 141 15.81 -4.10 12.34
CA VAL A 141 15.82 -5.29 11.50
C VAL A 141 14.41 -5.73 11.14
N GLY A 142 13.47 -5.64 12.09
CA GLY A 142 12.06 -5.93 11.83
C GLY A 142 11.49 -5.04 10.74
N THR A 143 11.74 -3.73 10.80
CA THR A 143 11.29 -2.78 9.77
C THR A 143 11.96 -3.05 8.41
N LEU A 144 13.27 -3.37 8.40
CA LEU A 144 13.96 -3.74 7.15
C LEU A 144 13.35 -4.99 6.51
N ILE A 145 13.17 -6.04 7.28
CA ILE A 145 12.57 -7.29 6.78
C ILE A 145 11.13 -7.04 6.30
N ASP A 146 10.30 -6.36 7.11
CA ASP A 146 8.91 -6.10 6.75
C ASP A 146 8.82 -5.22 5.50
N ALA A 147 9.48 -4.08 5.47
CA ALA A 147 9.35 -3.13 4.37
C ALA A 147 9.93 -3.69 3.06
N PHE A 148 11.15 -4.23 3.09
CA PHE A 148 11.84 -4.60 1.85
C PHE A 148 11.58 -6.05 1.43
N LEU A 149 11.67 -7.01 2.34
CA LEU A 149 11.49 -8.42 1.99
C LEU A 149 10.02 -8.79 1.85
N ILE A 150 9.19 -8.41 2.82
CA ILE A 150 7.78 -8.80 2.80
C ILE A 150 7.00 -7.93 1.83
N ARG A 151 7.03 -6.60 2.00
CA ARG A 151 6.15 -5.69 1.25
C ARG A 151 6.63 -5.37 -0.14
N MET A 152 7.93 -5.14 -0.30
CA MET A 152 8.50 -4.79 -1.59
C MET A 152 8.75 -6.01 -2.48
N THR A 153 8.84 -7.21 -1.92
CA THR A 153 9.16 -8.42 -2.68
C THR A 153 8.06 -9.46 -2.60
N LEU A 154 7.74 -9.94 -1.39
CA LEU A 154 6.83 -11.08 -1.22
C LEU A 154 5.38 -10.75 -1.59
N ILE A 155 4.84 -9.64 -1.09
CA ILE A 155 3.43 -9.28 -1.34
C ILE A 155 3.18 -8.98 -2.82
N PRO A 156 3.93 -8.14 -3.52
CA PRO A 156 3.73 -7.92 -4.95
C PRO A 156 3.91 -9.20 -5.78
N ALA A 157 4.89 -10.04 -5.42
CA ALA A 157 5.07 -11.32 -6.09
C ALA A 157 3.87 -12.24 -5.94
N LEU A 158 3.31 -12.37 -4.73
CA LEU A 158 2.11 -13.14 -4.46
C LEU A 158 0.91 -12.60 -5.25
N LEU A 159 0.70 -11.29 -5.23
CA LEU A 159 -0.41 -10.65 -5.97
C LEU A 159 -0.24 -10.81 -7.48
N HIS A 160 0.99 -10.72 -7.99
CA HIS A 160 1.28 -10.91 -9.40
C HIS A 160 1.01 -12.36 -9.86
N ILE A 161 1.39 -13.34 -9.04
CA ILE A 161 1.13 -14.77 -9.30
C ILE A 161 -0.36 -15.08 -9.21
N ALA A 162 -1.04 -14.52 -8.21
CA ALA A 162 -2.48 -14.73 -8.01
C ALA A 162 -3.33 -14.08 -9.13
N GLY A 163 -2.86 -12.98 -9.74
CA GLY A 163 -3.56 -12.26 -10.81
C GLY A 163 -4.99 -11.87 -10.40
N GLU A 164 -5.98 -12.16 -11.25
CA GLU A 164 -7.39 -11.86 -10.97
C GLU A 164 -7.93 -12.54 -9.70
N ARG A 165 -7.35 -13.68 -9.30
CA ARG A 165 -7.76 -14.40 -8.07
C ARG A 165 -7.35 -13.64 -6.80
N ALA A 166 -6.42 -12.69 -6.89
CA ALA A 166 -6.05 -11.84 -5.77
C ALA A 166 -7.24 -11.01 -5.26
N TRP A 167 -8.19 -10.68 -6.13
CA TRP A 167 -9.38 -9.89 -5.83
C TRP A 167 -10.64 -10.74 -5.59
N TRP A 168 -10.46 -12.05 -5.45
CA TRP A 168 -11.58 -12.94 -5.19
C TRP A 168 -12.13 -12.75 -3.79
N LEU A 169 -13.44 -12.51 -3.72
CA LEU A 169 -14.21 -12.43 -2.48
C LEU A 169 -15.39 -13.42 -2.56
N PRO A 170 -15.61 -14.27 -1.55
CA PRO A 170 -16.79 -15.13 -1.48
C PRO A 170 -18.08 -14.29 -1.47
N ARG A 171 -19.09 -14.68 -2.23
CA ARG A 171 -20.37 -13.94 -2.33
C ARG A 171 -21.07 -13.70 -1.00
N TRP A 172 -21.00 -14.67 -0.07
CA TRP A 172 -21.57 -14.52 1.26
C TRP A 172 -20.87 -13.41 2.07
N LEU A 173 -19.58 -13.25 1.89
CA LEU A 173 -18.77 -12.24 2.56
C LEU A 173 -19.00 -10.87 1.93
N ASP A 174 -19.15 -10.82 0.60
CA ASP A 174 -19.47 -9.60 -0.15
C ASP A 174 -20.83 -9.00 0.28
N ALA A 175 -21.79 -9.84 0.63
CA ALA A 175 -23.12 -9.42 1.11
C ALA A 175 -23.11 -8.85 2.53
N ILE A 176 -22.13 -9.24 3.36
CA ILE A 176 -22.02 -8.82 4.76
C ILE A 176 -21.16 -7.56 4.91
N LEU A 177 -20.18 -7.38 4.01
CA LEU A 177 -19.28 -6.24 4.07
C LEU A 177 -19.98 -4.94 3.68
N PRO A 178 -19.88 -3.87 4.51
CA PRO A 178 -20.38 -2.56 4.14
C PRO A 178 -19.65 -2.06 2.89
N ALA A 179 -20.40 -1.46 1.98
CA ALA A 179 -19.81 -0.77 0.82
C ALA A 179 -19.20 0.55 1.30
N VAL A 180 -17.96 0.50 1.77
CA VAL A 180 -17.21 1.69 2.19
C VAL A 180 -16.64 2.34 0.94
N ASP A 181 -17.21 3.49 0.57
CA ASP A 181 -16.70 4.34 -0.50
C ASP A 181 -15.53 5.17 0.03
N ILE A 182 -14.33 4.60 0.01
CA ILE A 182 -13.10 5.24 0.51
C ILE A 182 -12.63 6.32 -0.47
N GLU A 183 -13.06 6.25 -1.71
CA GLU A 183 -12.61 7.13 -2.79
C GLU A 183 -13.54 8.35 -2.97
N GLY A 184 -14.65 8.43 -2.25
CA GLY A 184 -15.62 9.53 -2.39
C GLY A 184 -16.23 9.61 -3.79
N ALA A 185 -16.33 8.49 -4.51
CA ALA A 185 -16.91 8.45 -5.87
C ALA A 185 -18.35 8.99 -5.88
N ARG A 186 -19.06 8.84 -4.77
CA ARG A 186 -20.39 9.42 -4.56
C ARG A 186 -20.38 10.94 -4.33
N LEU A 187 -19.23 11.53 -4.02
CA LEU A 187 -19.06 12.96 -3.78
C LEU A 187 -18.58 13.71 -5.04
N ARG A 188 -18.27 13.00 -6.13
CA ARG A 188 -18.12 13.70 -7.42
C ARG A 188 -19.47 14.33 -7.74
N PRO A 189 -19.57 15.68 -7.81
CA PRO A 189 -20.78 16.32 -8.26
C PRO A 189 -21.10 15.70 -9.60
N GLY A 190 -22.28 15.12 -9.73
CA GLY A 190 -22.71 14.43 -10.93
C GLY A 190 -22.34 15.28 -12.12
N GLY A 191 -21.65 14.66 -13.09
CA GLY A 191 -21.62 15.23 -14.40
C GLY A 191 -23.08 15.56 -14.72
N THR A 192 -23.36 16.84 -14.78
CA THR A 192 -24.59 17.34 -15.32
C THR A 192 -24.75 16.58 -16.63
N THR A 193 -25.70 15.66 -16.66
CA THR A 193 -26.41 15.35 -17.88
C THR A 193 -26.90 16.72 -18.35
N SER A 194 -26.10 17.36 -19.17
CA SER A 194 -26.58 18.38 -20.08
C SER A 194 -27.58 17.65 -20.97
N SER A 195 -28.79 17.52 -20.48
CA SER A 195 -29.93 17.59 -21.34
C SER A 195 -29.87 19.01 -21.91
N GLU A 196 -29.09 19.11 -22.96
CA GLU A 196 -29.14 20.22 -23.88
C GLU A 196 -30.63 20.33 -24.28
N PRO A 197 -31.29 21.43 -23.92
CA PRO A 197 -32.61 21.68 -24.50
C PRO A 197 -32.38 21.75 -25.98
N THR A 198 -32.97 20.86 -26.72
CA THR A 198 -33.08 20.95 -28.19
C THR A 198 -33.65 22.31 -28.48
N GLU A 199 -32.80 23.24 -28.82
CA GLU A 199 -33.16 24.54 -29.35
C GLU A 199 -33.91 24.27 -30.67
N PRO A 200 -35.15 24.74 -30.82
CA PRO A 200 -35.88 24.52 -32.08
C PRO A 200 -35.11 25.21 -33.19
N SER A 201 -34.71 24.43 -34.18
CA SER A 201 -34.15 24.86 -35.46
C SER A 201 -34.91 26.08 -35.98
N PRO A 202 -34.23 27.22 -36.23
CA PRO A 202 -34.87 28.33 -36.94
C PRO A 202 -35.21 27.90 -38.33
N ALA A 203 -36.50 28.08 -38.70
CA ALA A 203 -37.03 27.86 -40.03
C ALA A 203 -36.20 28.61 -41.08
N GLU A 204 -35.84 27.92 -42.14
CA GLU A 204 -35.33 28.53 -43.39
C GLU A 204 -36.33 29.55 -43.92
N PRO A 205 -35.90 30.74 -44.29
CA PRO A 205 -36.65 31.56 -45.25
C PRO A 205 -36.17 31.21 -46.64
N SER A 206 -37.07 30.63 -47.42
CA SER A 206 -37.01 30.54 -48.84
C SER A 206 -37.07 31.93 -49.44
N GLY A 207 -36.26 32.20 -50.41
CA GLY A 207 -36.58 33.28 -51.32
C GLY A 207 -35.42 34.05 -51.91
N ASP A 208 -35.20 33.73 -53.12
CA ASP A 208 -34.85 34.61 -54.27
C ASP A 208 -33.43 35.18 -54.39
N SER A 209 -32.88 34.73 -55.51
CA SER A 209 -31.78 35.27 -56.32
C SER A 209 -32.01 36.73 -56.70
N PRO A 210 -31.04 37.57 -57.06
CA PRO A 210 -30.28 37.35 -58.29
C PRO A 210 -28.77 37.64 -58.27
N ALA A 211 -28.16 37.18 -59.35
CA ALA A 211 -26.77 37.27 -59.74
C ALA A 211 -26.23 38.70 -59.89
N GLU A 212 -24.92 38.87 -59.66
CA GLU A 212 -23.92 39.54 -60.51
C GLU A 212 -22.70 39.97 -59.70
N PRO A 213 -21.58 40.30 -60.30
CA PRO A 213 -20.69 39.50 -61.12
C PRO A 213 -19.25 39.43 -60.59
N VAL A 214 -18.52 38.54 -61.21
CA VAL A 214 -17.07 38.33 -61.09
C VAL A 214 -16.28 39.60 -61.42
N VAL A 215 -15.33 40.01 -60.50
CA VAL A 215 -14.19 40.85 -60.88
C VAL A 215 -12.91 40.16 -60.45
N VAL A 216 -12.18 39.71 -61.46
CA VAL A 216 -10.79 39.23 -61.41
C VAL A 216 -9.86 40.47 -61.49
N VAL A 217 -8.96 40.65 -60.50
CA VAL A 217 -7.73 41.43 -60.66
C VAL A 217 -6.74 40.76 -59.64
N GLY A 218 -5.74 40.04 -60.03
CA GLY A 218 -4.54 40.42 -60.76
C GLY A 218 -3.44 40.71 -59.75
N ARG A 219 -2.46 39.79 -59.70
CA ARG A 219 -1.15 39.92 -58.99
C ARG A 219 -0.38 41.16 -59.45
N PRO A 220 0.64 41.62 -58.73
CA PRO A 220 1.90 40.88 -58.63
C PRO A 220 2.27 40.38 -57.24
#